data_00766a02ccc914059479208d62874929
#
_entry.id   00766a02ccc914059479208d62874929
#
_cell.length_a   1.000
_cell.length_b   1.000
_cell.length_c   1.000
_cell.angle_alpha   90.00
_cell.angle_beta   90.00
_cell.angle_gamma   90.00
#
_symmetry.space_group_name_H-M   'P 1'
#
loop_
_entity.id
_entity.type
_entity.pdbx_description
1 polymer ?
#
loop_
_entity_poly.entity_id
_entity_poly.type
_entity_poly.pdbx_seq_one_letter_code
_entity_poly.pdbx_strand_id
1 'polypeptide(L)'
;LEHLAALEGRGVDDLLARARQSAASLPGTIALEVDVTNEQSINDALGETEAQLAPPDILVASAGITGPNTTVVAYPVDAWKQVIDINLTGVFLCNRAVAGGMAQRGRGRIVNIASVAGKEGNPNASAYSASKAGVIGLTKSLGKELATTGVLVNCVAPAVVKTELFSQMTEQHIQYMLSKIPMNRFGEVSEVAEMVAWLASDLCTFSTGATFDLSGGRATY
;
A
#
# COMPACT_ATOMS: atom_id res chain seq x y z
N LEU A 1 -8.83 -9.54 -7.16
CA LEU A 1 -9.72 -8.58 -7.83
C LEU A 1 -11.19 -8.87 -7.56
N GLU A 2 -11.69 -10.09 -7.75
CA GLU A 2 -13.10 -10.44 -7.45
C GLU A 2 -13.50 -10.08 -6.02
N HIS A 3 -12.60 -10.24 -5.08
CA HIS A 3 -12.82 -9.94 -3.66
C HIS A 3 -12.79 -8.44 -3.35
N LEU A 4 -11.92 -7.66 -3.99
CA LEU A 4 -11.92 -6.19 -3.92
C LEU A 4 -13.19 -5.60 -4.53
N ALA A 5 -13.60 -6.15 -5.66
CA ALA A 5 -14.82 -5.77 -6.36
C ALA A 5 -16.07 -6.00 -5.48
N ALA A 6 -16.14 -7.14 -4.78
CA ALA A 6 -17.26 -7.46 -3.88
C ALA A 6 -17.33 -6.53 -2.65
N LEU A 7 -16.18 -6.09 -2.12
CA LEU A 7 -16.10 -5.17 -0.98
C LEU A 7 -16.42 -3.72 -1.34
N GLU A 8 -16.15 -3.31 -2.58
CA GLU A 8 -16.46 -1.97 -3.08
C GLU A 8 -17.83 -1.88 -3.78
N GLY A 9 -18.56 -3.01 -3.90
CA GLY A 9 -19.80 -3.09 -4.68
C GLY A 9 -19.62 -2.87 -6.17
N ARG A 10 -18.38 -3.07 -6.67
CA ARG A 10 -17.99 -2.91 -8.08
C ARG A 10 -17.58 -4.26 -8.66
N GLY A 11 -17.81 -4.46 -9.95
CA GLY A 11 -17.30 -5.64 -10.67
C GLY A 11 -15.80 -5.56 -10.92
N VAL A 12 -15.13 -6.70 -11.07
CA VAL A 12 -13.71 -6.76 -11.48
C VAL A 12 -13.49 -6.04 -12.81
N ASP A 13 -14.44 -6.17 -13.74
CA ASP A 13 -14.39 -5.51 -15.04
C ASP A 13 -14.38 -3.98 -14.93
N ASP A 14 -15.09 -3.40 -13.96
CA ASP A 14 -15.10 -1.95 -13.72
C ASP A 14 -13.73 -1.46 -13.21
N LEU A 15 -13.09 -2.20 -12.30
CA LEU A 15 -11.75 -1.88 -11.81
C LEU A 15 -10.70 -1.98 -12.92
N LEU A 16 -10.79 -3.00 -13.76
CA LEU A 16 -9.90 -3.15 -14.92
C LEU A 16 -10.13 -2.07 -15.97
N ALA A 17 -11.38 -1.70 -16.24
CA ALA A 17 -11.71 -0.61 -17.15
C ALA A 17 -11.11 0.73 -16.66
N ARG A 18 -11.23 1.04 -15.38
CA ARG A 18 -10.63 2.25 -14.78
C ARG A 18 -9.10 2.24 -14.84
N ALA A 19 -8.47 1.10 -14.55
CA ALA A 19 -7.01 0.97 -14.65
C ALA A 19 -6.55 1.20 -16.11
N ARG A 20 -7.23 0.60 -17.10
CA ARG A 20 -6.95 0.81 -18.52
C ARG A 20 -7.18 2.25 -18.95
N GLN A 21 -8.24 2.90 -18.46
CA GLN A 21 -8.50 4.31 -18.75
C GLN A 21 -7.40 5.21 -18.16
N SER A 22 -6.95 4.94 -16.93
CA SER A 22 -5.85 5.68 -16.33
C SER A 22 -4.54 5.49 -17.10
N ALA A 23 -4.22 4.26 -17.48
CA ALA A 23 -3.05 3.97 -18.31
C ALA A 23 -3.12 4.66 -19.66
N ALA A 24 -4.28 4.67 -20.33
CA ALA A 24 -4.45 5.34 -21.62
C ALA A 24 -4.24 6.87 -21.56
N SER A 25 -4.40 7.48 -20.39
CA SER A 25 -4.15 8.92 -20.19
C SER A 25 -2.66 9.26 -19.94
N LEU A 26 -1.82 8.24 -19.70
CA LEU A 26 -0.40 8.41 -19.36
C LEU A 26 0.47 7.70 -20.42
N PRO A 27 1.21 8.44 -21.25
CA PRO A 27 2.08 7.84 -22.26
C PRO A 27 3.10 6.85 -21.67
N GLY A 28 3.29 5.71 -22.31
CA GLY A 28 4.27 4.71 -21.90
C GLY A 28 3.85 3.86 -20.70
N THR A 29 2.58 3.83 -20.35
CA THR A 29 2.04 2.98 -19.29
C THR A 29 1.24 1.80 -19.84
N ILE A 30 1.23 0.70 -19.09
CA ILE A 30 0.40 -0.47 -19.33
C ILE A 30 -0.44 -0.77 -18.09
N ALA A 31 -1.59 -1.41 -18.28
CA ALA A 31 -2.45 -1.88 -17.20
C ALA A 31 -2.51 -3.41 -17.24
N LEU A 32 -2.06 -4.06 -16.17
CA LEU A 32 -2.06 -5.50 -16.00
C LEU A 32 -2.97 -5.92 -14.85
N GLU A 33 -3.65 -7.04 -15.02
CA GLU A 33 -4.39 -7.67 -13.93
C GLU A 33 -3.44 -8.45 -13.04
N VAL A 34 -3.47 -8.18 -11.72
CA VAL A 34 -2.62 -8.86 -10.75
C VAL A 34 -3.43 -9.25 -9.52
N ASP A 35 -3.39 -10.52 -9.15
CA ASP A 35 -3.79 -10.98 -7.84
C ASP A 35 -2.57 -11.04 -6.92
N VAL A 36 -2.47 -10.10 -5.99
CA VAL A 36 -1.33 -9.99 -5.08
C VAL A 36 -1.24 -11.14 -4.08
N THR A 37 -2.28 -11.95 -3.93
CA THR A 37 -2.26 -13.16 -3.08
C THR A 37 -1.68 -14.38 -3.82
N ASN A 38 -1.46 -14.26 -5.13
CA ASN A 38 -0.97 -15.33 -5.98
C ASN A 38 0.42 -15.00 -6.53
N GLU A 39 1.43 -15.73 -6.08
CA GLU A 39 2.82 -15.54 -6.49
C GLU A 39 3.01 -15.66 -8.02
N GLN A 40 2.31 -16.61 -8.66
CA GLN A 40 2.41 -16.78 -10.12
C GLN A 40 1.85 -15.57 -10.87
N SER A 41 0.69 -15.04 -10.43
CA SER A 41 0.10 -13.82 -11.02
C SER A 41 1.05 -12.61 -10.94
N ILE A 42 1.77 -12.45 -9.82
CA ILE A 42 2.78 -11.39 -9.67
C ILE A 42 3.96 -11.61 -10.61
N ASN A 43 4.47 -12.83 -10.70
CA ASN A 43 5.60 -13.16 -11.58
C ASN A 43 5.25 -12.99 -13.06
N ASP A 44 4.05 -13.37 -13.47
CA ASP A 44 3.56 -13.19 -14.84
C ASP A 44 3.46 -11.70 -15.19
N ALA A 45 2.89 -10.88 -14.28
CA ALA A 45 2.79 -9.45 -14.47
C ALA A 45 4.18 -8.76 -14.50
N LEU A 46 5.13 -9.22 -13.67
CA LEU A 46 6.51 -8.73 -13.72
C LEU A 46 7.16 -9.06 -15.06
N GLY A 47 7.06 -10.32 -15.53
CA GLY A 47 7.59 -10.74 -16.82
C GLY A 47 6.98 -9.95 -17.98
N GLU A 48 5.68 -9.70 -17.97
CA GLU A 48 5.01 -8.89 -18.99
C GLU A 48 5.46 -7.40 -18.93
N THR A 49 5.65 -6.86 -17.73
CA THR A 49 6.20 -5.51 -17.55
C THR A 49 7.61 -5.41 -18.14
N GLU A 50 8.48 -6.38 -17.84
CA GLU A 50 9.84 -6.41 -18.36
C GLU A 50 9.89 -6.56 -19.89
N ALA A 51 8.98 -7.35 -20.45
CA ALA A 51 8.90 -7.57 -21.90
C ALA A 51 8.38 -6.35 -22.67
N GLN A 52 7.41 -5.62 -22.09
CA GLN A 52 6.76 -4.49 -22.78
C GLN A 52 7.43 -3.14 -22.50
N LEU A 53 8.07 -2.97 -21.35
CA LEU A 53 8.67 -1.72 -20.91
C LEU A 53 10.16 -1.92 -20.58
N ALA A 54 10.44 -2.27 -19.33
CA ALA A 54 11.78 -2.51 -18.79
C ALA A 54 11.68 -3.18 -17.40
N PRO A 55 12.78 -3.75 -16.87
CA PRO A 55 12.82 -4.18 -15.48
C PRO A 55 12.52 -3.00 -14.54
N PRO A 56 11.59 -3.15 -13.57
CA PRO A 56 11.16 -2.06 -12.73
C PRO A 56 12.27 -1.57 -11.80
N ASP A 57 12.51 -0.26 -11.78
CA ASP A 57 13.41 0.41 -10.84
C ASP A 57 12.65 0.92 -9.59
N ILE A 58 11.33 1.01 -9.67
CA ILE A 58 10.47 1.51 -8.60
C ILE A 58 9.29 0.55 -8.41
N LEU A 59 9.03 0.18 -7.15
CA LEU A 59 7.80 -0.50 -6.74
C LEU A 59 7.04 0.36 -5.74
N VAL A 60 5.77 0.60 -5.99
CA VAL A 60 4.82 1.15 -5.00
C VAL A 60 3.78 0.08 -4.67
N ALA A 61 3.90 -0.56 -3.50
CA ALA A 61 2.98 -1.60 -3.06
C ALA A 61 1.79 -0.98 -2.30
N SER A 62 0.68 -0.75 -3.00
CA SER A 62 -0.49 -0.03 -2.48
C SER A 62 -1.77 -0.88 -2.36
N ALA A 63 -1.78 -2.12 -2.83
CA ALA A 63 -2.92 -3.00 -2.71
C ALA A 63 -3.30 -3.25 -1.24
N GLY A 64 -4.61 -3.22 -0.94
CA GLY A 64 -5.07 -3.49 0.42
C GLY A 64 -6.55 -3.29 0.62
N ILE A 65 -7.07 -3.94 1.66
CA ILE A 65 -8.46 -3.88 2.10
C ILE A 65 -8.54 -3.59 3.59
N THR A 66 -9.66 -3.02 4.06
CA THR A 66 -9.88 -2.75 5.50
C THR A 66 -10.39 -3.96 6.26
N GLY A 67 -11.15 -4.81 5.60
CA GLY A 67 -11.91 -5.89 6.24
C GLY A 67 -13.11 -5.38 7.06
N PRO A 68 -13.81 -6.29 7.77
CA PRO A 68 -14.95 -5.94 8.62
C PRO A 68 -14.57 -5.00 9.76
N ASN A 69 -15.49 -4.10 10.11
CA ASN A 69 -15.39 -3.25 11.29
C ASN A 69 -16.09 -3.92 12.47
N THR A 70 -15.34 -4.69 13.26
CA THR A 70 -15.88 -5.46 14.41
C THR A 70 -14.80 -5.73 15.46
N THR A 71 -15.21 -6.07 16.67
CA THR A 71 -14.29 -6.37 17.79
C THR A 71 -13.47 -7.63 17.50
N VAL A 72 -12.30 -7.75 18.14
CA VAL A 72 -11.44 -8.96 18.03
C VAL A 72 -12.20 -10.24 18.36
N VAL A 73 -13.05 -10.21 19.39
CA VAL A 73 -13.82 -11.39 19.84
C VAL A 73 -14.79 -11.87 18.78
N ALA A 74 -15.38 -10.95 18.02
CA ALA A 74 -16.38 -11.25 16.98
C ALA A 74 -15.77 -11.27 15.55
N TYR A 75 -14.45 -11.10 15.41
CA TYR A 75 -13.83 -11.00 14.09
C TYR A 75 -13.86 -12.35 13.37
N PRO A 76 -14.44 -12.46 12.17
CA PRO A 76 -14.46 -13.71 11.41
C PRO A 76 -13.04 -14.13 11.01
N VAL A 77 -12.68 -15.40 11.28
CA VAL A 77 -11.32 -15.92 11.01
C VAL A 77 -10.97 -15.85 9.53
N ASP A 78 -11.92 -16.12 8.62
CA ASP A 78 -11.66 -16.09 7.20
C ASP A 78 -11.43 -14.66 6.69
N ALA A 79 -12.19 -13.69 7.21
CA ALA A 79 -11.95 -12.27 6.92
C ALA A 79 -10.59 -11.80 7.47
N TRP A 80 -10.17 -12.30 8.64
CA TRP A 80 -8.83 -12.05 9.17
C TRP A 80 -7.75 -12.54 8.22
N LYS A 81 -7.82 -13.81 7.80
CA LYS A 81 -6.86 -14.41 6.86
C LYS A 81 -6.80 -13.60 5.57
N GLN A 82 -7.95 -13.27 5.00
CA GLN A 82 -8.04 -12.48 3.78
C GLN A 82 -7.34 -11.13 3.89
N VAL A 83 -7.55 -10.38 4.98
CA VAL A 83 -6.88 -9.09 5.20
C VAL A 83 -5.36 -9.29 5.31
N ILE A 84 -4.90 -10.32 6.03
CA ILE A 84 -3.47 -10.63 6.14
C ILE A 84 -2.88 -11.03 4.79
N ASP A 85 -3.57 -11.87 4.04
CA ASP A 85 -3.09 -12.37 2.74
C ASP A 85 -2.94 -11.23 1.73
N ILE A 86 -3.91 -10.33 1.64
CA ILE A 86 -3.84 -9.20 0.72
C ILE A 86 -2.84 -8.15 1.20
N ASN A 87 -3.01 -7.67 2.44
CA ASN A 87 -2.32 -6.48 2.93
C ASN A 87 -0.87 -6.72 3.35
N LEU A 88 -0.51 -7.94 3.75
CA LEU A 88 0.81 -8.28 4.25
C LEU A 88 1.51 -9.30 3.37
N THR A 89 0.92 -10.47 3.15
CA THR A 89 1.52 -11.51 2.30
C THR A 89 1.66 -10.99 0.87
N GLY A 90 0.66 -10.31 0.32
CA GLY A 90 0.72 -9.70 -1.02
C GLY A 90 1.82 -8.63 -1.14
N VAL A 91 1.98 -7.77 -0.13
CA VAL A 91 3.08 -6.80 -0.11
C VAL A 91 4.44 -7.52 -0.07
N PHE A 92 4.57 -8.56 0.75
CA PHE A 92 5.78 -9.39 0.79
C PHE A 92 6.09 -10.01 -0.58
N LEU A 93 5.11 -10.62 -1.24
CA LEU A 93 5.29 -11.25 -2.55
C LEU A 93 5.71 -10.23 -3.62
N CYS A 94 5.09 -9.06 -3.67
CA CYS A 94 5.47 -7.99 -4.59
C CYS A 94 6.91 -7.49 -4.33
N ASN A 95 7.28 -7.25 -3.06
CA ASN A 95 8.63 -6.84 -2.70
C ASN A 95 9.66 -7.91 -3.11
N ARG A 96 9.37 -9.19 -2.80
CA ARG A 96 10.24 -10.32 -3.12
C ARG A 96 10.47 -10.47 -4.62
N ALA A 97 9.46 -10.26 -5.43
CA ALA A 97 9.53 -10.39 -6.89
C ALA A 97 10.53 -9.41 -7.52
N VAL A 98 10.61 -8.18 -7.03
CA VAL A 98 11.46 -7.13 -7.63
C VAL A 98 12.81 -6.96 -6.94
N ALA A 99 12.90 -7.25 -5.64
CA ALA A 99 14.07 -6.93 -4.81
C ALA A 99 15.39 -7.53 -5.34
N GLY A 100 15.35 -8.80 -5.76
CA GLY A 100 16.53 -9.49 -6.29
C GLY A 100 17.07 -8.86 -7.57
N GLY A 101 16.20 -8.54 -8.53
CA GLY A 101 16.58 -7.87 -9.78
C GLY A 101 17.09 -6.44 -9.54
N MET A 102 16.45 -5.69 -8.66
CA MET A 102 16.91 -4.35 -8.26
C MET A 102 18.31 -4.40 -7.62
N ALA A 103 18.53 -5.34 -6.68
CA ALA A 103 19.84 -5.51 -6.02
C ALA A 103 20.96 -5.87 -7.02
N GLN A 104 20.69 -6.75 -7.99
CA GLN A 104 21.63 -7.11 -9.04
C GLN A 104 22.01 -5.92 -9.94
N ARG A 105 21.05 -5.03 -10.21
CA ARG A 105 21.30 -3.81 -10.98
C ARG A 105 21.95 -2.69 -10.16
N GLY A 106 22.07 -2.86 -8.82
CA GLY A 106 22.64 -1.84 -7.92
C GLY A 106 21.75 -0.62 -7.74
N ARG A 107 20.45 -0.71 -8.07
CA ARG A 107 19.49 0.40 -8.05
C ARG A 107 18.08 -0.09 -7.82
N GLY A 108 17.35 0.61 -6.96
CA GLY A 108 15.90 0.36 -6.75
C GLY A 108 15.30 1.23 -5.67
N ARG A 109 13.99 1.42 -5.76
CA ARG A 109 13.17 2.11 -4.77
C ARG A 109 11.91 1.29 -4.50
N ILE A 110 11.69 0.91 -3.27
CA ILE A 110 10.48 0.19 -2.85
C ILE A 110 9.76 1.06 -1.83
N VAL A 111 8.52 1.43 -2.13
CA VAL A 111 7.66 2.23 -1.24
C VAL A 111 6.41 1.42 -0.90
N ASN A 112 6.32 0.95 0.33
CA ASN A 112 5.17 0.21 0.83
C ASN A 112 4.14 1.17 1.44
N ILE A 113 2.86 0.96 1.17
CA ILE A 113 1.79 1.76 1.77
C ILE A 113 1.29 1.06 3.04
N ALA A 114 1.78 1.55 4.19
CA ALA A 114 1.35 1.15 5.51
C ALA A 114 0.09 1.94 5.95
N SER A 115 -0.01 2.30 7.21
CA SER A 115 -1.07 3.15 7.78
C SER A 115 -0.67 3.57 9.19
N VAL A 116 -1.19 4.69 9.66
CA VAL A 116 -1.16 5.06 11.08
C VAL A 116 -1.79 3.98 11.97
N ALA A 117 -2.76 3.23 11.45
CA ALA A 117 -3.35 2.08 12.15
C ALA A 117 -2.34 0.97 12.46
N GLY A 118 -1.28 0.83 11.68
CA GLY A 118 -0.17 -0.09 11.96
C GLY A 118 0.76 0.40 13.06
N LYS A 119 0.75 1.69 13.39
CA LYS A 119 1.52 2.29 14.50
C LYS A 119 0.74 2.26 15.81
N GLU A 120 -0.53 2.64 15.78
CA GLU A 120 -1.34 2.85 16.99
C GLU A 120 -2.29 1.68 17.32
N GLY A 121 -2.72 0.92 16.29
CA GLY A 121 -3.88 0.05 16.37
C GLY A 121 -5.19 0.85 16.35
N ASN A 122 -6.19 0.33 15.62
CA ASN A 122 -7.53 0.91 15.63
C ASN A 122 -8.52 -0.06 16.25
N PRO A 123 -9.35 0.36 17.21
CA PRO A 123 -10.48 -0.44 17.67
C PRO A 123 -11.36 -0.89 16.49
N ASN A 124 -11.86 -2.12 16.54
CA ASN A 124 -12.71 -2.75 15.52
C ASN A 124 -12.06 -2.97 14.14
N ALA A 125 -10.74 -2.75 13.99
CA ALA A 125 -9.98 -2.95 12.76
C ALA A 125 -8.69 -3.74 13.03
N SER A 126 -8.78 -4.80 13.83
CA SER A 126 -7.61 -5.55 14.33
C SER A 126 -6.80 -6.20 13.22
N ALA A 127 -7.43 -6.85 12.23
CA ALA A 127 -6.73 -7.48 11.12
C ALA A 127 -6.00 -6.43 10.25
N TYR A 128 -6.67 -5.32 9.94
CA TYR A 128 -6.07 -4.20 9.23
C TYR A 128 -4.86 -3.63 9.98
N SER A 129 -5.02 -3.34 11.28
CA SER A 129 -3.93 -2.82 12.11
C SER A 129 -2.74 -3.78 12.18
N ALA A 130 -2.99 -5.07 12.40
CA ALA A 130 -1.96 -6.10 12.42
C ALA A 130 -1.23 -6.21 11.08
N SER A 131 -1.98 -6.21 9.96
CA SER A 131 -1.40 -6.28 8.61
C SER A 131 -0.50 -5.08 8.32
N LYS A 132 -0.93 -3.86 8.66
CA LYS A 132 -0.17 -2.63 8.42
C LYS A 132 1.03 -2.49 9.36
N ALA A 133 0.95 -3.00 10.60
CA ALA A 133 2.10 -3.15 11.49
C ALA A 133 3.13 -4.15 10.92
N GLY A 134 2.65 -5.27 10.35
CA GLY A 134 3.49 -6.24 9.63
C GLY A 134 4.22 -5.62 8.44
N VAL A 135 3.57 -4.77 7.65
CA VAL A 135 4.20 -4.04 6.53
C VAL A 135 5.32 -3.13 7.02
N ILE A 136 5.13 -2.44 8.16
CA ILE A 136 6.20 -1.62 8.78
C ILE A 136 7.38 -2.50 9.18
N GLY A 137 7.13 -3.65 9.81
CA GLY A 137 8.16 -4.62 10.18
C GLY A 137 8.92 -5.17 8.97
N LEU A 138 8.20 -5.60 7.94
CA LEU A 138 8.76 -6.07 6.67
C LEU A 138 9.66 -5.01 6.02
N THR A 139 9.20 -3.77 5.94
CA THR A 139 9.96 -2.65 5.39
C THR A 139 11.28 -2.44 6.12
N LYS A 140 11.28 -2.52 7.46
CA LYS A 140 12.49 -2.38 8.28
C LYS A 140 13.49 -3.51 8.04
N SER A 141 13.01 -4.75 7.90
CA SER A 141 13.86 -5.91 7.64
C SER A 141 14.47 -5.80 6.26
N LEU A 142 13.66 -5.66 5.22
CA LEU A 142 14.12 -5.60 3.83
C LEU A 142 15.03 -4.39 3.57
N GLY A 143 14.73 -3.23 4.18
CA GLY A 143 15.58 -2.04 4.08
C GLY A 143 16.99 -2.26 4.65
N LYS A 144 17.13 -3.02 5.74
CA LYS A 144 18.43 -3.40 6.30
C LYS A 144 19.15 -4.43 5.44
N GLU A 145 18.43 -5.43 4.94
CA GLU A 145 18.99 -6.47 4.06
C GLU A 145 19.58 -5.90 2.77
N LEU A 146 18.94 -4.87 2.21
CA LEU A 146 19.32 -4.27 0.94
C LEU A 146 20.18 -2.99 1.08
N ALA A 147 20.53 -2.56 2.29
CA ALA A 147 21.17 -1.26 2.56
C ALA A 147 22.49 -1.01 1.78
N THR A 148 23.22 -2.06 1.42
CA THR A 148 24.49 -1.97 0.69
C THR A 148 24.37 -2.27 -0.80
N THR A 149 23.15 -2.49 -1.30
CA THR A 149 22.91 -2.90 -2.69
C THR A 149 22.50 -1.76 -3.62
N GLY A 150 22.34 -0.53 -3.09
CA GLY A 150 21.80 0.60 -3.85
C GLY A 150 20.28 0.65 -3.90
N VAL A 151 19.59 -0.32 -3.23
CA VAL A 151 18.11 -0.36 -3.13
C VAL A 151 17.68 0.26 -1.80
N LEU A 152 16.74 1.21 -1.86
CA LEU A 152 16.13 1.79 -0.67
C LEU A 152 14.68 1.31 -0.52
N VAL A 153 14.33 0.89 0.68
CA VAL A 153 13.00 0.35 1.01
C VAL A 153 12.40 1.15 2.16
N ASN A 154 11.31 1.85 1.90
CA ASN A 154 10.63 2.67 2.90
C ASN A 154 9.12 2.42 2.89
N CYS A 155 8.42 2.87 3.90
CA CYS A 155 6.97 2.89 3.88
C CYS A 155 6.40 4.26 4.28
N VAL A 156 5.21 4.55 3.76
CA VAL A 156 4.40 5.70 4.14
C VAL A 156 3.27 5.20 5.04
N ALA A 157 2.99 5.92 6.12
CA ALA A 157 1.92 5.62 7.07
C ALA A 157 0.89 6.77 7.08
N PRO A 158 -0.05 6.82 6.13
CA PRO A 158 -1.09 7.82 6.11
C PRO A 158 -2.09 7.64 7.25
N ALA A 159 -2.66 8.74 7.74
CA ALA A 159 -3.92 8.72 8.45
C ALA A 159 -5.07 8.63 7.43
N VAL A 160 -6.23 9.16 7.77
CA VAL A 160 -7.37 9.16 6.84
C VAL A 160 -7.12 10.17 5.72
N VAL A 161 -7.19 9.68 4.49
CA VAL A 161 -7.04 10.45 3.26
C VAL A 161 -8.41 10.58 2.59
N LYS A 162 -8.74 11.79 2.15
CA LYS A 162 -10.00 12.08 1.49
C LYS A 162 -10.06 11.39 0.12
N THR A 163 -10.97 10.44 -0.02
CA THR A 163 -11.21 9.68 -1.24
C THR A 163 -12.70 9.69 -1.59
N GLU A 164 -13.07 9.16 -2.73
CA GLU A 164 -14.49 9.00 -3.14
C GLU A 164 -15.32 8.21 -2.12
N LEU A 165 -14.70 7.34 -1.32
CA LEU A 165 -15.36 6.54 -0.27
C LEU A 165 -15.97 7.39 0.85
N PHE A 166 -15.54 8.64 1.02
CA PHE A 166 -16.12 9.57 2.01
C PHE A 166 -17.61 9.84 1.78
N SER A 167 -18.07 9.82 0.53
CA SER A 167 -19.49 10.02 0.20
C SER A 167 -20.42 8.94 0.77
N GLN A 168 -19.85 7.79 1.20
CA GLN A 168 -20.59 6.66 1.77
C GLN A 168 -20.55 6.63 3.30
N MET A 169 -19.84 7.54 3.94
CA MET A 169 -19.67 7.59 5.40
C MET A 169 -20.70 8.50 6.06
N THR A 170 -21.09 8.17 7.29
CA THR A 170 -21.95 9.06 8.10
C THR A 170 -21.15 10.26 8.60
N GLU A 171 -21.80 11.41 8.75
CA GLU A 171 -21.18 12.61 9.31
C GLU A 171 -20.57 12.36 10.69
N GLN A 172 -21.26 11.58 11.54
CA GLN A 172 -20.76 11.23 12.87
C GLN A 172 -19.42 10.47 12.79
N HIS A 173 -19.28 9.55 11.83
CA HIS A 173 -18.05 8.79 11.64
C HIS A 173 -16.93 9.68 11.10
N ILE A 174 -17.24 10.59 10.18
CA ILE A 174 -16.30 11.59 9.65
C ILE A 174 -15.77 12.48 10.79
N GLN A 175 -16.63 13.02 11.64
CA GLN A 175 -16.25 13.86 12.78
C GLN A 175 -15.41 13.09 13.80
N TYR A 176 -15.74 11.83 14.07
CA TYR A 176 -14.93 10.98 14.94
C TYR A 176 -13.51 10.78 14.38
N MET A 177 -13.36 10.50 13.10
CA MET A 177 -12.05 10.34 12.47
C MET A 177 -11.26 11.66 12.50
N LEU A 178 -11.93 12.76 12.19
CA LEU A 178 -11.34 14.10 12.17
C LEU A 178 -10.81 14.50 13.55
N SER A 179 -11.55 14.19 14.63
CA SER A 179 -11.15 14.49 16.01
C SER A 179 -9.83 13.84 16.44
N LYS A 180 -9.36 12.82 15.70
CA LYS A 180 -8.07 12.15 15.94
C LYS A 180 -6.89 12.84 15.28
N ILE A 181 -7.13 13.80 14.38
CA ILE A 181 -6.08 14.45 13.58
C ILE A 181 -5.86 15.88 14.11
N PRO A 182 -4.73 16.19 14.75
CA PRO A 182 -4.45 17.53 15.32
C PRO A 182 -4.53 18.67 14.29
N MET A 183 -4.16 18.43 13.02
CA MET A 183 -4.31 19.42 11.95
C MET A 183 -5.77 19.72 11.58
N ASN A 184 -6.74 19.01 12.18
CA ASN A 184 -8.18 19.20 12.01
C ASN A 184 -8.65 19.17 10.55
N ARG A 185 -7.97 18.38 9.72
CA ARG A 185 -8.36 18.06 8.33
C ARG A 185 -7.88 16.67 7.94
N PHE A 186 -8.51 16.11 6.93
CA PHE A 186 -8.01 14.88 6.30
C PHE A 186 -6.84 15.20 5.38
N GLY A 187 -5.99 14.19 5.14
CA GLY A 187 -4.97 14.26 4.11
C GLY A 187 -5.61 14.23 2.72
N GLU A 188 -4.94 14.80 1.75
CA GLU A 188 -5.33 14.72 0.33
C GLU A 188 -4.49 13.63 -0.36
N VAL A 189 -5.04 13.03 -1.42
CA VAL A 189 -4.34 11.99 -2.20
C VAL A 189 -3.00 12.52 -2.76
N SER A 190 -2.98 13.79 -3.18
CA SER A 190 -1.77 14.47 -3.66
C SER A 190 -0.67 14.53 -2.62
N GLU A 191 -0.99 14.75 -1.34
CA GLU A 191 0.02 14.80 -0.27
C GLU A 191 0.71 13.44 -0.07
N VAL A 192 -0.05 12.35 -0.21
CA VAL A 192 0.52 10.98 -0.19
C VAL A 192 1.37 10.75 -1.44
N ALA A 193 0.87 11.14 -2.61
CA ALA A 193 1.57 10.97 -3.87
C ALA A 193 2.92 11.72 -3.90
N GLU A 194 2.97 12.95 -3.39
CA GLU A 194 4.21 13.74 -3.28
C GLU A 194 5.26 13.06 -2.39
N MET A 195 4.85 12.51 -1.23
CA MET A 195 5.77 11.77 -0.37
C MET A 195 6.28 10.50 -1.06
N VAL A 196 5.40 9.75 -1.72
CA VAL A 196 5.77 8.54 -2.47
C VAL A 196 6.72 8.91 -3.61
N ALA A 197 6.45 9.98 -4.35
CA ALA A 197 7.30 10.45 -5.43
C ALA A 197 8.70 10.84 -4.94
N TRP A 198 8.79 11.54 -3.79
CA TRP A 198 10.09 11.86 -3.20
C TRP A 198 10.86 10.61 -2.78
N LEU A 199 10.20 9.65 -2.12
CA LEU A 199 10.81 8.37 -1.70
C LEU A 199 11.28 7.52 -2.89
N ALA A 200 10.58 7.61 -4.02
CA ALA A 200 10.90 6.91 -5.26
C ALA A 200 11.99 7.62 -6.11
N SER A 201 12.31 8.87 -5.79
CA SER A 201 13.23 9.69 -6.57
C SER A 201 14.69 9.51 -6.16
N ASP A 202 15.59 10.08 -6.95
CA ASP A 202 17.03 10.16 -6.65
C ASP A 202 17.36 11.20 -5.55
N LEU A 203 16.38 11.97 -5.06
CA LEU A 203 16.53 12.88 -3.92
C LEU A 203 16.53 12.14 -2.57
N CYS A 204 15.92 10.97 -2.51
CA CYS A 204 15.98 10.09 -1.34
C CYS A 204 17.25 9.23 -1.42
N THR A 205 18.28 9.59 -0.68
CA THR A 205 19.61 8.93 -0.76
C THR A 205 20.06 8.28 0.55
N PHE A 206 19.49 8.69 1.71
CA PHE A 206 19.97 8.25 3.02
C PHE A 206 18.84 7.76 3.95
N SER A 207 17.71 7.35 3.36
CA SER A 207 16.59 6.77 4.11
C SER A 207 16.25 5.39 3.57
N THR A 208 16.41 4.36 4.41
CA THR A 208 15.97 2.99 4.15
C THR A 208 15.46 2.35 5.44
N GLY A 209 14.45 1.50 5.36
CA GLY A 209 13.78 0.90 6.52
C GLY A 209 12.96 1.91 7.34
N ALA A 210 12.70 3.10 6.83
CA ALA A 210 12.00 4.15 7.54
C ALA A 210 10.49 4.11 7.31
N THR A 211 9.74 4.62 8.30
CA THR A 211 8.29 4.84 8.21
C THR A 211 8.03 6.33 8.20
N PHE A 212 7.52 6.83 7.09
CA PHE A 212 7.19 8.24 6.90
C PHE A 212 5.73 8.48 7.28
N ASP A 213 5.54 9.26 8.33
CA ASP A 213 4.21 9.57 8.85
C ASP A 213 3.53 10.68 8.05
N LEU A 214 2.31 10.44 7.62
CA LEU A 214 1.43 11.41 6.97
C LEU A 214 0.08 11.44 7.71
N SER A 215 0.13 11.79 9.00
CA SER A 215 -1.02 11.66 9.89
C SER A 215 -1.60 12.97 10.39
N GLY A 216 -1.05 14.12 9.95
CA GLY A 216 -1.47 15.43 10.44
C GLY A 216 -1.24 15.62 11.95
N GLY A 217 -0.20 14.96 12.48
CA GLY A 217 0.17 14.98 13.89
C GLY A 217 -0.52 13.93 14.77
N ARG A 218 -1.29 13.01 14.18
CA ARG A 218 -1.99 11.95 14.93
C ARG A 218 -1.02 10.96 15.55
N ALA A 219 -0.02 10.52 14.80
CA ALA A 219 1.03 9.63 15.29
C ALA A 219 2.37 10.39 15.28
N THR A 220 3.13 10.31 16.37
CA THR A 220 4.35 11.11 16.57
C THR A 220 5.61 10.29 16.85
N TYR A 221 5.57 8.97 16.63
CA TYR A 221 6.70 8.05 16.86
C TYR A 221 6.95 7.14 15.67
#